data_4deda95959b113fbe3765bc5121e8487
#
_entry.id   4deda95959b113fbe3765bc5121e8487
#
_cell.length_a   1.000
_cell.length_b   1.000
_cell.length_c   1.000
_cell.angle_alpha   90.00
_cell.angle_beta   90.00
_cell.angle_gamma   90.00
#
_symmetry.space_group_name_H-M   'P 1'
#
loop_
_entity.id
_entity.type
_entity.pdbx_description
1 polymer ?
#
loop_
_entity_poly.entity_id
_entity_poly.type
_entity_poly.pdbx_seq_one_letter_code
_entity_poly.pdbx_strand_id
1 'polypeptide(L)'
;MARSKEDVYKLLGASNHCKDDREENDFYSTDPDCVRDLLKVETFSNTILEPCCGTGNISKVLEEAGYSVTSTDLIDRGYGRGGVDFFKEYHIIDCDIVTNPPFGLATEFVDKCLHDMTPNHKLALFLKLQFLEGQDRFNKIYKLGHLKKIYIYSKRVACYKNDEMWQKNDDGSFKLDRNGNKIKTQSAVCYAWYIFDLSYNGKPEIDWITNFDNKTDQQFPSLFENN
;
A
#
# COMPACT_ATOMS: atom_id res chain seq x y z
N MET A 1 -6.69 -36.34 -1.82
CA MET A 1 -7.90 -35.52 -2.04
C MET A 1 -7.61 -34.46 -3.07
N ALA A 2 -8.39 -34.39 -4.14
CA ALA A 2 -8.24 -33.33 -5.13
C ALA A 2 -8.67 -32.01 -4.51
N ARG A 3 -7.85 -30.96 -4.62
CA ARG A 3 -8.18 -29.61 -4.16
C ARG A 3 -9.38 -29.09 -4.96
N SER A 4 -10.32 -28.39 -4.32
CA SER A 4 -11.43 -27.75 -5.00
C SER A 4 -10.92 -26.65 -5.94
N LYS A 5 -11.70 -26.27 -6.97
CA LYS A 5 -11.34 -25.14 -7.83
C LYS A 5 -11.17 -23.85 -7.02
N GLU A 6 -11.96 -23.65 -5.97
CA GLU A 6 -11.85 -22.51 -5.06
C GLU A 6 -10.51 -22.47 -4.31
N ASP A 7 -10.02 -23.65 -3.84
CA ASP A 7 -8.71 -23.72 -3.17
C ASP A 7 -7.56 -23.38 -4.12
N VAL A 8 -7.68 -23.77 -5.40
CA VAL A 8 -6.70 -23.45 -6.44
C VAL A 8 -6.71 -21.95 -6.75
N TYR A 9 -7.88 -21.31 -6.85
CA TYR A 9 -7.99 -19.87 -7.08
C TYR A 9 -7.49 -19.06 -5.88
N LYS A 10 -7.75 -19.49 -4.64
CA LYS A 10 -7.17 -18.89 -3.42
C LYS A 10 -5.64 -18.97 -3.43
N LEU A 11 -5.07 -20.10 -3.87
CA LEU A 11 -3.62 -20.31 -3.96
C LEU A 11 -2.95 -19.44 -5.01
N LEU A 12 -3.65 -19.17 -6.12
CA LEU A 12 -3.14 -18.37 -7.25
C LEU A 12 -3.35 -16.85 -7.04
N GLY A 13 -3.94 -16.42 -5.92
CA GLY A 13 -4.22 -15.00 -5.67
C GLY A 13 -5.31 -14.42 -6.57
N ALA A 14 -6.03 -15.28 -7.32
CA ALA A 14 -7.08 -14.91 -8.28
C ALA A 14 -8.45 -14.76 -7.61
N SER A 15 -8.52 -14.47 -6.30
CA SER A 15 -9.76 -14.42 -5.52
C SER A 15 -10.66 -13.21 -5.79
N ASN A 16 -10.64 -12.65 -7.00
CA ASN A 16 -11.61 -11.61 -7.39
C ASN A 16 -13.06 -12.12 -7.50
N HIS A 17 -13.32 -13.42 -7.30
CA HIS A 17 -14.62 -14.03 -7.55
C HIS A 17 -15.41 -14.45 -6.30
N CYS A 18 -14.82 -14.42 -5.10
CA CYS A 18 -15.57 -14.69 -3.87
C CYS A 18 -16.04 -13.38 -3.25
N LYS A 19 -17.28 -12.97 -3.58
CA LYS A 19 -17.92 -11.81 -2.94
C LYS A 19 -18.06 -11.97 -1.42
N ASP A 20 -18.14 -13.22 -0.95
CA ASP A 20 -18.36 -13.56 0.45
C ASP A 20 -17.10 -13.51 1.33
N ASP A 21 -15.90 -13.38 0.76
CA ASP A 21 -14.62 -13.32 1.48
C ASP A 21 -14.05 -11.89 1.60
N ARG A 22 -14.74 -10.87 1.08
CA ARG A 22 -14.31 -9.47 1.25
C ARG A 22 -14.71 -8.94 2.61
N GLU A 23 -13.75 -8.27 3.27
CA GLU A 23 -14.08 -7.57 4.51
C GLU A 23 -15.06 -6.45 4.25
N GLU A 24 -15.93 -6.24 5.23
CA GLU A 24 -16.83 -5.10 5.25
C GLU A 24 -15.97 -3.82 5.19
N ASN A 25 -16.29 -2.96 4.24
CA ASN A 25 -15.54 -1.73 3.95
C ASN A 25 -14.07 -1.95 3.48
N ASP A 26 -13.74 -3.15 2.97
CA ASP A 26 -12.43 -3.47 2.35
C ASP A 26 -11.22 -3.14 3.27
N PHE A 27 -11.33 -3.41 4.59
CA PHE A 27 -10.30 -3.07 5.56
C PHE A 27 -9.14 -4.08 5.57
N TYR A 28 -7.99 -3.62 5.08
CA TYR A 28 -6.72 -4.33 5.10
C TYR A 28 -5.62 -3.38 5.58
N SER A 29 -5.11 -3.60 6.80
CA SER A 29 -4.06 -2.75 7.34
C SER A 29 -2.72 -3.01 6.66
N THR A 30 -1.96 -1.93 6.46
CA THR A 30 -0.61 -2.00 5.89
C THR A 30 0.40 -2.38 6.96
N ASP A 31 1.38 -3.23 6.62
CA ASP A 31 2.52 -3.48 7.51
C ASP A 31 3.30 -2.16 7.73
N PRO A 32 3.51 -1.71 8.97
CA PRO A 32 4.29 -0.51 9.26
C PRO A 32 5.69 -0.51 8.64
N ASP A 33 6.32 -1.68 8.49
CA ASP A 33 7.63 -1.79 7.85
C ASP A 33 7.59 -1.38 6.39
N CYS A 34 6.45 -1.57 5.69
CA CYS A 34 6.28 -1.10 4.32
C CYS A 34 6.38 0.43 4.21
N VAL A 35 5.91 1.16 5.22
CA VAL A 35 5.99 2.63 5.25
C VAL A 35 7.42 3.07 5.57
N ARG A 36 8.07 2.41 6.54
CA ARG A 36 9.49 2.68 6.86
C ARG A 36 10.39 2.46 5.65
N ASP A 37 10.11 1.42 4.89
CA ASP A 37 10.85 1.11 3.66
C ASP A 37 10.60 2.14 2.56
N LEU A 38 9.36 2.62 2.39
CA LEU A 38 9.06 3.71 1.47
C LEU A 38 9.85 4.97 1.81
N LEU A 39 9.93 5.34 3.09
CA LEU A 39 10.64 6.54 3.55
C LEU A 39 12.17 6.47 3.39
N LYS A 40 12.73 5.30 3.09
CA LYS A 40 14.17 5.19 2.72
C LYS A 40 14.44 5.60 1.28
N VAL A 41 13.44 5.54 0.41
CA VAL A 41 13.58 5.71 -1.04
C VAL A 41 12.75 6.87 -1.59
N GLU A 42 11.81 7.43 -0.82
CA GLU A 42 10.95 8.53 -1.22
C GLU A 42 10.82 9.57 -0.11
N THR A 43 10.62 10.82 -0.49
CA THR A 43 10.42 11.96 0.42
C THR A 43 9.13 12.67 0.09
N PHE A 44 8.50 13.23 1.11
CA PHE A 44 7.21 13.91 1.01
C PHE A 44 7.29 15.34 1.57
N SER A 45 6.28 16.16 1.27
CA SER A 45 6.09 17.45 1.93
C SER A 45 5.85 17.25 3.43
N ASN A 46 6.10 18.28 4.23
CA ASN A 46 5.96 18.18 5.69
C ASN A 46 4.53 17.84 6.14
N THR A 47 3.52 18.18 5.33
CA THR A 47 2.11 17.92 5.61
C THR A 47 1.60 16.79 4.73
N ILE A 48 1.01 15.77 5.35
CA ILE A 48 0.50 14.58 4.67
C ILE A 48 -0.95 14.34 5.10
N LEU A 49 -1.79 13.96 4.14
CA LEU A 49 -3.13 13.43 4.37
C LEU A 49 -3.13 11.91 4.23
N GLU A 50 -3.61 11.19 5.24
CA GLU A 50 -3.97 9.79 5.15
C GLU A 50 -5.49 9.63 5.27
N PRO A 51 -6.24 9.59 4.16
CA PRO A 51 -7.71 9.61 4.17
C PRO A 51 -8.37 8.24 4.34
N CYS A 52 -7.58 7.18 4.53
CA CYS A 52 -8.03 5.80 4.79
C CYS A 52 -7.16 5.20 5.90
N CYS A 53 -7.08 5.90 7.05
CA CYS A 53 -6.07 5.62 8.07
C CYS A 53 -6.26 4.30 8.83
N GLY A 54 -7.47 3.73 8.81
CA GLY A 54 -7.76 2.49 9.54
C GLY A 54 -7.40 2.60 11.03
N THR A 55 -6.50 1.74 11.48
CA THR A 55 -5.94 1.73 12.85
C THR A 55 -4.67 2.58 13.00
N GLY A 56 -4.31 3.35 11.96
CA GLY A 56 -3.20 4.30 11.95
C GLY A 56 -1.83 3.70 11.66
N ASN A 57 -1.75 2.56 11.00
CA ASN A 57 -0.48 1.89 10.75
C ASN A 57 0.46 2.69 9.84
N ILE A 58 -0.06 3.41 8.86
CA ILE A 58 0.71 4.32 8.01
C ILE A 58 0.98 5.63 8.75
N SER A 59 -0.07 6.28 9.27
CA SER A 59 0.04 7.57 9.95
C SER A 59 1.07 7.58 11.08
N LYS A 60 1.05 6.57 11.95
CA LYS A 60 1.98 6.48 13.09
C LYS A 60 3.44 6.45 12.64
N VAL A 61 3.76 5.74 11.56
CA VAL A 61 5.13 5.70 11.02
C VAL A 61 5.53 7.04 10.41
N LEU A 62 4.60 7.71 9.73
CA LEU A 62 4.85 9.05 9.18
C LEU A 62 5.06 10.08 10.30
N GLU A 63 4.25 10.04 11.36
CA GLU A 63 4.41 10.89 12.55
C GLU A 63 5.74 10.62 13.28
N GLU A 64 6.11 9.34 13.47
CA GLU A 64 7.42 8.93 14.01
C GLU A 64 8.59 9.48 13.18
N ALA A 65 8.41 9.61 11.87
CA ALA A 65 9.40 10.18 10.95
C ALA A 65 9.39 11.72 10.92
N GLY A 66 8.50 12.39 11.67
CA GLY A 66 8.44 13.84 11.83
C GLY A 66 7.48 14.56 10.88
N TYR A 67 6.65 13.87 10.13
CA TYR A 67 5.62 14.50 9.30
C TYR A 67 4.40 14.94 10.11
N SER A 68 3.76 16.02 9.69
CA SER A 68 2.45 16.45 10.20
C SER A 68 1.35 15.72 9.43
N VAL A 69 0.68 14.76 10.08
CA VAL A 69 -0.29 13.87 9.41
C VAL A 69 -1.72 14.23 9.81
N THR A 70 -2.57 14.46 8.80
CA THR A 70 -4.02 14.50 8.97
C THR A 70 -4.58 13.13 8.63
N SER A 71 -5.09 12.43 9.65
CA SER A 71 -5.57 11.04 9.53
C SER A 71 -7.09 11.02 9.60
N THR A 72 -7.74 10.49 8.56
CA THR A 72 -9.20 10.32 8.50
C THR A 72 -9.57 8.94 7.95
N ASP A 73 -10.77 8.46 8.26
CA ASP A 73 -11.31 7.21 7.71
C ASP A 73 -12.85 7.30 7.62
N LEU A 74 -13.44 6.55 6.71
CA LEU A 74 -14.90 6.40 6.62
C LEU A 74 -15.47 5.76 7.90
N ILE A 75 -14.75 4.82 8.47
CA ILE A 75 -15.14 4.08 9.66
C ILE A 75 -14.26 4.49 10.84
N ASP A 76 -14.88 4.81 11.97
CA ASP A 76 -14.14 5.03 13.21
C ASP A 76 -13.56 3.70 13.72
N ARG A 77 -12.22 3.60 13.70
CA ARG A 77 -11.47 2.43 14.20
C ARG A 77 -10.58 2.79 15.40
N GLY A 78 -10.88 3.91 16.07
CA GLY A 78 -10.16 4.37 17.26
C GLY A 78 -8.85 5.09 16.95
N TYR A 79 -8.62 5.50 15.70
CA TYR A 79 -7.47 6.32 15.31
C TYR A 79 -7.89 7.35 14.26
N GLY A 80 -7.36 8.58 14.38
CA GLY A 80 -7.71 9.68 13.48
C GLY A 80 -9.17 10.14 13.64
N ARG A 81 -9.70 10.82 12.63
CA ARG A 81 -11.09 11.26 12.58
C ARG A 81 -11.93 10.28 11.75
N GLY A 82 -12.80 9.50 12.41
CA GLY A 82 -13.75 8.60 11.78
C GLY A 82 -14.97 9.33 11.17
N GLY A 83 -15.75 8.63 10.35
CA GLY A 83 -16.97 9.13 9.70
C GLY A 83 -16.71 10.11 8.56
N VAL A 84 -15.50 10.13 8.00
CA VAL A 84 -15.09 11.04 6.92
C VAL A 84 -15.10 10.28 5.59
N ASP A 85 -16.04 10.62 4.74
CA ASP A 85 -16.10 10.09 3.36
C ASP A 85 -15.15 10.91 2.48
N PHE A 86 -14.00 10.32 2.10
CA PHE A 86 -13.00 10.98 1.27
C PHE A 86 -13.58 11.55 -0.03
N PHE A 87 -14.56 10.88 -0.64
CA PHE A 87 -15.15 11.31 -1.89
C PHE A 87 -16.07 12.54 -1.75
N LYS A 88 -16.52 12.85 -0.53
CA LYS A 88 -17.45 13.98 -0.27
C LYS A 88 -16.77 15.15 0.42
N GLU A 89 -15.81 14.88 1.30
CA GLU A 89 -15.25 15.91 2.21
C GLU A 89 -14.14 16.76 1.55
N TYR A 90 -13.37 16.17 0.65
CA TYR A 90 -12.20 16.82 0.08
C TYR A 90 -12.47 17.25 -1.36
N HIS A 91 -12.27 18.55 -1.64
CA HIS A 91 -12.45 19.16 -2.97
C HIS A 91 -11.19 19.88 -3.47
N ILE A 92 -10.32 20.31 -2.56
CA ILE A 92 -8.99 20.85 -2.85
C ILE A 92 -8.05 20.25 -1.82
N ILE A 93 -6.97 19.59 -2.28
CA ILE A 93 -6.00 18.93 -1.45
C ILE A 93 -4.63 19.54 -1.71
N ASP A 94 -4.16 20.33 -0.74
CA ASP A 94 -2.89 21.08 -0.81
C ASP A 94 -1.83 20.46 0.12
N CYS A 95 -1.64 19.16 -0.02
CA CYS A 95 -0.63 18.37 0.70
C CYS A 95 -0.39 17.05 -0.02
N ASP A 96 0.67 16.35 0.36
CA ASP A 96 0.91 15.00 -0.12
C ASP A 96 -0.10 14.02 0.48
N ILE A 97 -0.38 12.93 -0.25
CA ILE A 97 -1.19 11.82 0.24
C ILE A 97 -0.33 10.57 0.30
N VAL A 98 -0.38 9.87 1.45
CA VAL A 98 0.23 8.54 1.62
C VAL A 98 -0.80 7.63 2.25
N THR A 99 -1.29 6.62 1.53
CA THR A 99 -2.39 5.78 2.01
C THR A 99 -2.47 4.42 1.32
N ASN A 100 -3.25 3.52 1.92
CA ASN A 100 -3.72 2.27 1.33
C ASN A 100 -5.25 2.37 1.13
N PRO A 101 -5.72 2.81 -0.03
CA PRO A 101 -7.15 3.02 -0.26
C PRO A 101 -7.90 1.68 -0.41
N PRO A 102 -9.23 1.66 -0.25
CA PRO A 102 -10.03 0.49 -0.53
C PRO A 102 -9.79 -0.03 -1.95
N PHE A 103 -9.33 -1.28 -2.10
CA PHE A 103 -8.93 -1.83 -3.40
C PHE A 103 -10.06 -1.84 -4.44
N GLY A 104 -11.32 -1.95 -3.97
CA GLY A 104 -12.50 -1.89 -4.83
C GLY A 104 -12.75 -0.53 -5.44
N LEU A 105 -12.25 0.55 -4.83
CA LEU A 105 -12.44 1.95 -5.23
C LEU A 105 -11.13 2.62 -5.67
N ALA A 106 -10.05 1.86 -5.82
CA ALA A 106 -8.72 2.42 -6.06
C ALA A 106 -8.63 3.24 -7.36
N THR A 107 -9.37 2.88 -8.40
CA THR A 107 -9.40 3.63 -9.66
C THR A 107 -10.05 5.01 -9.48
N GLU A 108 -11.21 5.05 -8.84
CA GLU A 108 -11.95 6.26 -8.54
C GLU A 108 -11.18 7.14 -7.55
N PHE A 109 -10.48 6.51 -6.60
CA PHE A 109 -9.64 7.21 -5.64
C PHE A 109 -8.48 7.95 -6.31
N VAL A 110 -7.75 7.28 -7.21
CA VAL A 110 -6.68 7.92 -7.99
C VAL A 110 -7.24 9.04 -8.87
N ASP A 111 -8.33 8.78 -9.59
CA ASP A 111 -8.96 9.78 -10.47
C ASP A 111 -9.31 11.06 -9.70
N LYS A 112 -9.95 10.92 -8.52
CA LYS A 112 -10.25 12.03 -7.63
C LYS A 112 -8.98 12.75 -7.16
N CYS A 113 -7.95 12.03 -6.70
CA CYS A 113 -6.70 12.65 -6.27
C CYS A 113 -6.05 13.46 -7.39
N LEU A 114 -5.97 12.90 -8.60
CA LEU A 114 -5.39 13.60 -9.75
C LEU A 114 -6.18 14.86 -10.16
N HIS A 115 -7.47 14.92 -9.83
CA HIS A 115 -8.33 16.09 -10.10
C HIS A 115 -8.27 17.14 -8.99
N ASP A 116 -8.26 16.72 -7.72
CA ASP A 116 -8.48 17.60 -6.57
C ASP A 116 -7.18 18.02 -5.85
N MET A 117 -6.07 17.32 -6.09
CA MET A 117 -4.77 17.72 -5.54
C MET A 117 -4.19 18.90 -6.31
N THR A 118 -3.60 19.84 -5.56
CA THR A 118 -2.86 20.95 -6.17
C THR A 118 -1.54 20.46 -6.77
N PRO A 119 -1.01 21.12 -7.83
CA PRO A 119 0.30 20.80 -8.40
C PRO A 119 1.42 20.81 -7.35
N ASN A 120 2.52 20.09 -7.63
CA ASN A 120 3.70 19.92 -6.76
C ASN A 120 3.51 19.01 -5.55
N HIS A 121 2.38 18.32 -5.47
CA HIS A 121 2.16 17.31 -4.47
C HIS A 121 2.24 15.89 -5.04
N LYS A 122 2.58 14.97 -4.17
CA LYS A 122 2.70 13.54 -4.47
C LYS A 122 1.56 12.74 -3.86
N LEU A 123 1.16 11.73 -4.60
CA LEU A 123 0.23 10.71 -4.14
C LEU A 123 0.95 9.38 -4.10
N ALA A 124 1.17 8.84 -2.90
CA ALA A 124 1.76 7.52 -2.69
C ALA A 124 0.69 6.51 -2.26
N LEU A 125 0.45 5.51 -3.08
CA LEU A 125 -0.58 4.50 -2.84
C LEU A 125 0.02 3.12 -2.69
N PHE A 126 -0.35 2.41 -1.62
CA PHE A 126 -0.01 1.01 -1.42
C PHE A 126 -1.08 0.13 -2.05
N LEU A 127 -0.79 -0.44 -3.22
CA LEU A 127 -1.77 -1.17 -4.03
C LEU A 127 -1.23 -2.54 -4.47
N LYS A 128 -2.15 -3.41 -4.87
CA LYS A 128 -1.80 -4.68 -5.51
C LYS A 128 -1.04 -4.42 -6.81
N LEU A 129 -0.01 -5.23 -7.11
CA LEU A 129 0.77 -5.08 -8.34
C LEU A 129 -0.10 -5.22 -9.60
N GLN A 130 -1.19 -6.01 -9.54
CA GLN A 130 -2.18 -6.13 -10.62
C GLN A 130 -2.94 -4.82 -10.92
N PHE A 131 -2.81 -3.79 -10.10
CA PHE A 131 -3.39 -2.47 -10.39
C PHE A 131 -2.80 -1.85 -11.66
N LEU A 132 -1.58 -2.24 -12.07
CA LEU A 132 -0.96 -1.83 -13.35
C LEU A 132 -1.70 -2.33 -14.59
N GLU A 133 -2.52 -3.37 -14.46
CA GLU A 133 -3.25 -3.98 -15.57
C GLU A 133 -4.68 -3.44 -15.62
N GLY A 134 -5.21 -3.20 -16.81
CA GLY A 134 -6.61 -2.88 -17.04
C GLY A 134 -6.80 -1.70 -17.99
N GLN A 135 -7.66 -1.90 -19.00
CA GLN A 135 -7.94 -0.91 -20.03
C GLN A 135 -8.57 0.38 -19.47
N ASP A 136 -9.47 0.25 -18.49
CA ASP A 136 -10.11 1.39 -17.84
C ASP A 136 -9.09 2.25 -17.09
N ARG A 137 -8.21 1.62 -16.30
CA ARG A 137 -7.12 2.32 -15.59
C ARG A 137 -6.12 2.97 -16.53
N PHE A 138 -5.79 2.29 -17.64
CA PHE A 138 -4.94 2.91 -18.65
C PHE A 138 -5.56 4.20 -19.18
N ASN A 139 -6.84 4.16 -19.53
CA ASN A 139 -7.55 5.30 -20.10
C ASN A 139 -7.77 6.46 -19.11
N LYS A 140 -8.08 6.17 -17.86
CA LYS A 140 -8.40 7.18 -16.85
C LYS A 140 -7.18 7.72 -16.12
N ILE A 141 -6.13 6.90 -15.95
CA ILE A 141 -5.02 7.20 -15.05
C ILE A 141 -3.69 7.25 -15.81
N TYR A 142 -3.27 6.13 -16.40
CA TYR A 142 -1.86 5.98 -16.81
C TYR A 142 -1.50 6.82 -18.02
N LYS A 143 -2.40 7.00 -18.98
CA LYS A 143 -2.16 7.84 -20.14
C LYS A 143 -2.02 9.35 -19.81
N LEU A 144 -2.40 9.77 -18.58
CA LEU A 144 -2.21 11.16 -18.12
C LEU A 144 -0.74 11.48 -17.83
N GLY A 145 0.11 10.46 -17.62
CA GLY A 145 1.55 10.63 -17.45
C GLY A 145 2.01 11.02 -16.04
N HIS A 146 1.11 11.11 -15.06
CA HIS A 146 1.45 11.51 -13.69
C HIS A 146 1.99 10.36 -12.82
N LEU A 147 1.82 9.09 -13.22
CA LEU A 147 2.48 7.97 -12.54
C LEU A 147 3.99 8.07 -12.79
N LYS A 148 4.74 8.46 -11.77
CA LYS A 148 6.18 8.73 -11.87
C LYS A 148 7.01 7.50 -11.58
N LYS A 149 6.68 6.80 -10.48
CA LYS A 149 7.48 5.66 -10.04
C LYS A 149 6.62 4.56 -9.41
N ILE A 150 7.08 3.32 -9.56
CA ILE A 150 6.51 2.15 -8.93
C ILE A 150 7.63 1.46 -8.18
N TYR A 151 7.49 1.36 -6.83
CA TYR A 151 8.43 0.63 -6.01
C TYR A 151 7.91 -0.78 -5.73
N ILE A 152 8.62 -1.77 -6.23
CA ILE A 152 8.33 -3.20 -6.05
C ILE A 152 9.20 -3.72 -4.89
N TYR A 153 8.62 -4.54 -4.03
CA TYR A 153 9.37 -5.18 -2.96
C TYR A 153 10.15 -6.39 -3.45
N SER A 154 11.44 -6.47 -3.12
CA SER A 154 12.29 -7.60 -3.45
C SER A 154 11.92 -8.88 -2.66
N LYS A 155 11.33 -8.72 -1.47
CA LYS A 155 10.70 -9.79 -0.68
C LYS A 155 9.24 -9.43 -0.42
N ARG A 156 8.34 -10.39 -0.64
CA ARG A 156 6.89 -10.18 -0.52
C ARG A 156 6.48 -9.59 0.82
N VAL A 157 5.65 -8.57 0.76
CA VAL A 157 5.01 -7.90 1.89
C VAL A 157 3.52 -8.22 1.94
N ALA A 158 2.84 -7.88 3.04
CA ALA A 158 1.44 -8.21 3.24
C ALA A 158 0.61 -7.00 3.67
N CYS A 159 -0.69 -7.05 3.33
CA CYS A 159 -1.74 -6.35 4.07
C CYS A 159 -2.46 -7.36 4.97
N TYR A 160 -2.90 -6.91 6.13
CA TYR A 160 -3.48 -7.77 7.14
C TYR A 160 -4.99 -7.51 7.26
N LYS A 161 -5.76 -8.55 6.96
CA LYS A 161 -7.21 -8.54 7.15
C LYS A 161 -7.50 -8.27 8.62
N ASN A 162 -8.39 -7.29 8.90
CA ASN A 162 -8.77 -6.90 10.26
C ASN A 162 -7.58 -6.65 11.21
N ASP A 163 -6.44 -6.18 10.69
CA ASP A 163 -5.21 -5.93 11.46
C ASP A 163 -4.59 -7.18 12.09
N GLU A 164 -4.94 -8.39 11.59
CA GLU A 164 -4.40 -9.66 12.08
C GLU A 164 -2.98 -9.93 11.53
N MET A 165 -2.03 -9.13 12.00
CA MET A 165 -0.64 -9.19 11.56
C MET A 165 0.06 -10.50 11.92
N TRP A 166 -0.28 -11.12 13.05
CA TRP A 166 0.46 -12.22 13.61
C TRP A 166 -0.27 -13.55 13.46
N GLN A 167 0.45 -14.59 13.02
CA GLN A 167 -0.11 -15.94 12.96
C GLN A 167 -0.42 -16.45 14.37
N LYS A 168 -1.56 -17.16 14.51
CA LYS A 168 -2.00 -17.79 15.75
C LYS A 168 -2.05 -19.32 15.61
N ASN A 169 -1.83 -20.01 16.71
CA ASN A 169 -2.12 -21.42 16.87
C ASN A 169 -3.63 -21.63 17.12
N ASP A 170 -4.09 -22.86 17.11
CA ASP A 170 -5.50 -23.21 17.33
C ASP A 170 -5.99 -22.82 18.75
N ASP A 171 -5.09 -22.72 19.72
CA ASP A 171 -5.35 -22.26 21.08
C ASP A 171 -5.36 -20.74 21.25
N GLY A 172 -5.16 -19.97 20.16
CA GLY A 172 -5.12 -18.52 20.14
C GLY A 172 -3.75 -17.89 20.49
N SER A 173 -2.76 -18.67 20.91
CA SER A 173 -1.39 -18.20 21.15
C SER A 173 -0.72 -17.81 19.83
N PHE A 174 0.27 -16.89 19.89
CA PHE A 174 1.03 -16.50 18.69
C PHE A 174 2.02 -17.62 18.27
N LYS A 175 2.09 -17.86 16.95
CA LYS A 175 3.16 -18.68 16.38
C LYS A 175 4.49 -17.96 16.50
N LEU A 176 5.52 -18.69 16.96
CA LEU A 176 6.87 -18.17 17.12
C LEU A 176 7.83 -18.87 16.15
N ASP A 177 8.84 -18.13 15.71
CA ASP A 177 9.97 -18.67 14.97
C ASP A 177 10.98 -19.39 15.91
N ARG A 178 12.08 -19.88 15.34
CA ARG A 178 13.14 -20.58 16.09
C ARG A 178 13.85 -19.69 17.12
N ASN A 179 13.73 -18.36 16.99
CA ASN A 179 14.34 -17.37 17.87
C ASN A 179 13.34 -16.80 18.89
N GLY A 180 12.09 -17.30 18.91
CA GLY A 180 11.03 -16.84 19.79
C GLY A 180 10.29 -15.58 19.31
N ASN A 181 10.50 -15.12 18.09
CA ASN A 181 9.80 -13.98 17.52
C ASN A 181 8.44 -14.39 16.93
N LYS A 182 7.45 -13.53 17.05
CA LYS A 182 6.15 -13.76 16.40
C LYS A 182 6.30 -13.84 14.89
N ILE A 183 5.58 -14.77 14.27
CA ILE A 183 5.57 -14.93 12.80
C ILE A 183 4.48 -14.08 12.20
N LYS A 184 4.84 -13.19 11.27
CA LYS A 184 3.87 -12.39 10.51
C LYS A 184 3.04 -13.27 9.57
N THR A 185 1.77 -12.91 9.39
CA THR A 185 0.90 -13.50 8.38
C THR A 185 1.46 -13.20 6.99
N GLN A 186 1.47 -14.20 6.11
CA GLN A 186 1.96 -14.06 4.74
C GLN A 186 0.80 -13.75 3.78
N SER A 187 1.08 -13.01 2.72
CA SER A 187 0.15 -12.73 1.65
C SER A 187 0.50 -13.53 0.39
N ALA A 188 -0.52 -14.04 -0.31
CA ALA A 188 -0.37 -14.57 -1.66
C ALA A 188 -0.33 -13.44 -2.72
N VAL A 189 -0.77 -12.24 -2.35
CA VAL A 189 -0.85 -11.07 -3.23
C VAL A 189 0.46 -10.28 -3.16
N CYS A 190 0.92 -9.80 -4.31
CA CYS A 190 2.06 -8.88 -4.41
C CYS A 190 1.55 -7.44 -4.34
N TYR A 191 2.24 -6.61 -3.56
CA TYR A 191 1.94 -5.19 -3.39
C TYR A 191 3.14 -4.35 -3.85
N ALA A 192 2.85 -3.09 -4.19
CA ALA A 192 3.84 -2.08 -4.57
C ALA A 192 3.36 -0.70 -4.10
N TRP A 193 4.30 0.24 -3.96
CA TRP A 193 3.99 1.64 -3.85
C TRP A 193 3.92 2.28 -5.23
N TYR A 194 2.85 3.00 -5.48
CA TYR A 194 2.62 3.79 -6.69
C TYR A 194 2.78 5.25 -6.37
N ILE A 195 3.79 5.90 -6.94
CA ILE A 195 4.06 7.32 -6.72
C ILE A 195 3.58 8.10 -7.93
N PHE A 196 2.52 8.85 -7.73
CA PHE A 196 2.06 9.87 -8.66
C PHE A 196 2.64 11.21 -8.23
N ASP A 197 3.10 11.97 -9.19
CA ASP A 197 3.63 13.33 -9.01
C ASP A 197 2.89 14.22 -10.03
N LEU A 198 2.08 15.15 -9.55
CA LEU A 198 1.21 15.94 -10.43
C LEU A 198 2.00 16.91 -11.32
N SER A 199 3.26 17.20 -10.97
CA SER A 199 4.17 17.96 -11.82
C SER A 199 4.87 17.12 -12.89
N TYR A 200 4.82 15.79 -12.75
CA TYR A 200 5.45 14.87 -13.68
C TYR A 200 4.55 14.60 -14.89
N ASN A 201 5.18 14.53 -16.07
CA ASN A 201 4.51 14.14 -17.32
C ASN A 201 5.47 13.25 -18.13
N GLY A 202 5.38 11.95 -17.94
CA GLY A 202 6.29 11.01 -18.57
C GLY A 202 5.88 9.55 -18.42
N LYS A 203 6.82 8.67 -18.73
CA LYS A 203 6.66 7.22 -18.54
C LYS A 203 7.05 6.85 -17.11
N PRO A 204 6.32 5.94 -16.45
CA PRO A 204 6.68 5.51 -15.11
C PRO A 204 8.02 4.77 -15.09
N GLU A 205 8.78 4.98 -14.03
CA GLU A 205 9.97 4.20 -13.70
C GLU A 205 9.60 3.07 -12.74
N ILE A 206 10.27 1.94 -12.85
CA ILE A 206 10.16 0.83 -11.91
C ILE A 206 11.46 0.73 -11.11
N ASP A 207 11.35 0.65 -9.80
CA ASP A 207 12.46 0.48 -8.89
C ASP A 207 12.14 -0.55 -7.80
N TRP A 208 13.15 -1.03 -7.07
CA TRP A 208 12.97 -2.04 -6.05
C TRP A 208 13.31 -1.53 -4.65
N ILE A 209 12.43 -1.81 -3.71
CA ILE A 209 12.73 -1.68 -2.29
C ILE A 209 13.35 -2.99 -1.80
N THR A 210 14.61 -2.93 -1.36
CA THR A 210 15.28 -4.05 -0.69
C THR A 210 14.82 -4.11 0.76
N ASN A 211 14.04 -5.14 1.10
CA ASN A 211 13.44 -5.33 2.42
C ASN A 211 13.87 -6.64 3.11
N PHE A 212 15.12 -6.99 2.94
CA PHE A 212 15.77 -8.13 3.63
C PHE A 212 17.21 -7.76 3.99
N ASP A 213 17.74 -8.40 5.04
CA ASP A 213 19.12 -8.18 5.45
C ASP A 213 20.08 -8.86 4.47
N ASN A 214 20.79 -8.08 3.71
CA ASN A 214 21.84 -8.54 2.80
C ASN A 214 23.10 -8.91 3.58
N LYS A 215 23.09 -9.99 4.34
CA LYS A 215 24.35 -10.57 4.87
C LYS A 215 25.25 -11.14 3.75
N THR A 216 24.77 -11.14 2.50
CA THR A 216 25.45 -11.70 1.32
C THR A 216 25.79 -10.68 0.24
N ASP A 217 25.50 -9.39 0.44
CA ASP A 217 25.76 -8.34 -0.58
C ASP A 217 27.25 -8.11 -0.92
N GLN A 218 28.17 -8.75 -0.20
CA GLN A 218 29.59 -8.73 -0.57
C GLN A 218 29.93 -9.62 -1.80
N GLN A 219 28.99 -10.41 -2.32
CA GLN A 219 29.27 -11.34 -3.43
C GLN A 219 28.82 -10.86 -4.81
N PHE A 220 27.98 -9.82 -4.91
CA PHE A 220 27.55 -9.28 -6.20
C PHE A 220 27.70 -7.76 -6.18
N PRO A 221 28.78 -7.20 -6.75
CA PRO A 221 28.85 -5.77 -7.00
C PRO A 221 27.69 -5.38 -7.91
N SER A 222 27.06 -4.23 -7.61
CA SER A 222 25.93 -3.76 -8.41
C SER A 222 26.34 -3.66 -9.87
N LEU A 223 25.62 -4.30 -10.76
CA LEU A 223 25.85 -4.23 -12.22
C LEU A 223 25.55 -2.84 -12.79
N PHE A 224 25.14 -1.88 -11.94
CA PHE A 224 24.63 -0.55 -12.34
C PHE A 224 25.47 0.62 -11.83
N GLU A 225 26.65 0.38 -11.20
CA GLU A 225 27.54 1.46 -10.73
C GLU A 225 28.57 1.92 -11.79
N ASN A 226 28.27 1.80 -13.07
CA ASN A 226 29.10 2.41 -14.09
C ASN A 226 28.23 2.91 -15.24
N ASN A 227 27.83 4.20 -15.15
CA ASN A 227 27.90 5.18 -16.27
C ASN A 227 27.43 6.55 -15.78
#